data_8a28e5d48a1f6b4ee5f686032d63c260
#
_entry.id   8a28e5d48a1f6b4ee5f686032d63c260
#
_cell.length_a   1.000
_cell.length_b   1.000
_cell.length_c   1.000
_cell.angle_alpha   90.00
_cell.angle_beta   90.00
_cell.angle_gamma   90.00
#
_symmetry.space_group_name_H-M   'P 1'
#
loop_
_entity.id
_entity.type
_entity.pdbx_description
1 polymer ?
#
loop_
_entity_poly.entity_id
_entity_poly.type
_entity_poly.pdbx_seq_one_letter_code
_entity_poly.pdbx_strand_id
1 'polypeptide(L)'
;MNFIAALMLVSAGAMAQAWTVDKAHAKIGFSITHMMISDVEGAFRTYEATITSSKDDFSDAVFDISADIAGINTDNENRDKDLQSEGFFNAAAFPKLTFKSTSFTKVEGNKYKLVGDITMKGVTKPIEMNVVVNGPIDRRGKKVIGIKVTGTFKRTDFGVGKPGGAMVSEDVTIIANGEFVKG
;
A
#
# COMPACT_ATOMS: atom_id res chain seq x y z
N MET A 1 32.75 -43.33 -33.70
CA MET A 1 31.82 -43.22 -32.56
C MET A 1 31.89 -41.79 -32.07
N ASN A 2 30.89 -40.95 -32.46
CA ASN A 2 30.83 -39.54 -32.05
C ASN A 2 29.93 -39.45 -30.83
N PHE A 3 30.50 -39.11 -29.68
CA PHE A 3 29.71 -38.78 -28.47
C PHE A 3 29.31 -37.32 -28.54
N ILE A 4 28.01 -37.06 -28.75
CA ILE A 4 27.40 -35.76 -28.61
C ILE A 4 27.07 -35.60 -27.11
N ALA A 5 27.85 -34.78 -26.41
CA ALA A 5 27.53 -34.40 -25.04
C ALA A 5 26.41 -33.35 -25.08
N ALA A 6 25.21 -33.72 -24.68
CA ALA A 6 24.08 -32.81 -24.51
C ALA A 6 24.31 -31.98 -23.23
N LEU A 7 24.63 -30.70 -23.40
CA LEU A 7 24.73 -29.74 -22.30
C LEU A 7 23.30 -29.32 -21.87
N MET A 8 22.80 -29.90 -20.76
CA MET A 8 21.57 -29.47 -20.17
C MET A 8 21.79 -28.12 -19.47
N LEU A 9 21.26 -27.04 -20.07
CA LEU A 9 21.14 -25.76 -19.38
C LEU A 9 20.01 -25.88 -18.33
N VAL A 10 20.41 -25.99 -17.06
CA VAL A 10 19.49 -25.81 -15.94
C VAL A 10 19.28 -24.30 -15.79
N SER A 11 18.14 -23.79 -16.25
CA SER A 11 17.71 -22.42 -15.95
C SER A 11 17.31 -22.37 -14.47
N ALA A 12 18.17 -21.81 -13.63
CA ALA A 12 17.80 -21.42 -12.27
C ALA A 12 16.72 -20.33 -12.38
N GLY A 13 15.46 -20.70 -12.21
CA GLY A 13 14.37 -19.73 -12.11
C GLY A 13 14.64 -18.80 -10.94
N ALA A 14 14.67 -17.48 -11.18
CA ALA A 14 14.77 -16.50 -10.11
C ALA A 14 13.56 -16.67 -9.19
N MET A 15 13.79 -17.08 -7.95
CA MET A 15 12.73 -17.20 -6.94
C MET A 15 12.35 -15.80 -6.49
N ALA A 16 11.05 -15.48 -6.55
CA ALA A 16 10.53 -14.24 -6.01
C ALA A 16 10.84 -14.15 -4.52
N GLN A 17 11.41 -13.03 -4.09
CA GLN A 17 11.79 -12.76 -2.71
C GLN A 17 10.72 -11.94 -2.04
N ALA A 18 10.31 -12.35 -0.84
CA ALA A 18 9.34 -11.63 -0.05
C ALA A 18 10.04 -10.62 0.87
N TRP A 19 9.48 -9.42 0.92
CA TRP A 19 9.85 -8.34 1.83
C TRP A 19 8.66 -8.05 2.73
N THR A 20 8.85 -8.19 4.02
CA THR A 20 7.80 -8.01 5.03
C THR A 20 7.97 -6.69 5.74
N VAL A 21 6.86 -6.00 6.00
CA VAL A 21 6.87 -4.71 6.68
C VAL A 21 7.44 -4.81 8.10
N ASP A 22 8.35 -3.91 8.44
CA ASP A 22 8.78 -3.65 9.82
C ASP A 22 7.80 -2.65 10.46
N LYS A 23 6.84 -3.16 11.23
CA LYS A 23 5.75 -2.37 11.84
C LYS A 23 6.24 -1.27 12.79
N ALA A 24 7.44 -1.42 13.36
CA ALA A 24 8.02 -0.38 14.21
C ALA A 24 8.47 0.86 13.42
N HIS A 25 8.73 0.69 12.13
CA HIS A 25 9.24 1.74 11.24
C HIS A 25 8.32 1.94 10.02
N ALA A 26 7.00 1.74 10.21
CA ALA A 26 6.04 1.88 9.12
C ALA A 26 4.73 2.53 9.57
N LYS A 27 4.09 3.25 8.63
CA LYS A 27 2.78 3.88 8.83
C LYS A 27 2.01 3.85 7.51
N ILE A 28 0.75 3.43 7.57
CA ILE A 28 -0.23 3.64 6.50
C ILE A 28 -1.14 4.77 6.94
N GLY A 29 -0.89 5.95 6.42
CA GLY A 29 -1.60 7.17 6.75
C GLY A 29 -2.43 7.72 5.62
N PHE A 30 -3.31 8.64 5.95
CA PHE A 30 -4.10 9.42 5.03
C PHE A 30 -4.31 10.84 5.55
N SER A 31 -4.63 11.75 4.64
CA SER A 31 -5.03 13.12 4.94
C SER A 31 -6.28 13.48 4.15
N ILE A 32 -7.17 14.25 4.75
CA ILE A 32 -8.41 14.73 4.13
C ILE A 32 -8.68 16.16 4.57
N THR A 33 -9.06 17.04 3.65
CA THR A 33 -9.35 18.44 3.98
C THR A 33 -10.73 18.57 4.62
N HIS A 34 -10.79 19.26 5.75
CA HIS A 34 -11.99 19.57 6.51
C HIS A 34 -12.36 21.06 6.39
N MET A 35 -13.63 21.33 6.05
CA MET A 35 -14.21 22.69 5.89
C MET A 35 -13.39 23.60 4.97
N MET A 36 -12.60 23.03 4.06
CA MET A 36 -11.71 23.74 3.12
C MET A 36 -10.63 24.62 3.79
N ILE A 37 -10.36 24.44 5.08
CA ILE A 37 -9.44 25.31 5.87
C ILE A 37 -8.36 24.55 6.63
N SER A 38 -8.51 23.24 6.84
CA SER A 38 -7.55 22.44 7.59
C SER A 38 -7.57 20.99 7.12
N ASP A 39 -6.49 20.27 7.38
CA ASP A 39 -6.42 18.85 7.10
C ASP A 39 -6.58 18.03 8.38
N VAL A 40 -7.32 16.94 8.25
CA VAL A 40 -7.42 15.89 9.26
C VAL A 40 -6.59 14.72 8.78
N GLU A 41 -5.61 14.35 9.57
CA GLU A 41 -4.80 13.16 9.33
C GLU A 41 -5.32 11.96 10.11
N GLY A 42 -5.06 10.80 9.56
CA GLY A 42 -5.32 9.53 10.22
C GLY A 42 -4.38 8.44 9.74
N ALA A 43 -4.43 7.30 10.42
CA ALA A 43 -3.67 6.12 10.05
C ALA A 43 -4.41 4.85 10.42
N PHE A 44 -4.05 3.73 9.76
CA PHE A 44 -4.42 2.39 10.18
C PHE A 44 -3.33 1.85 11.10
N ARG A 45 -3.68 1.46 12.32
CA ARG A 45 -2.74 0.90 13.30
C ARG A 45 -2.55 -0.60 13.13
N THR A 46 -3.54 -1.28 12.58
CA THR A 46 -3.51 -2.73 12.34
C THR A 46 -3.53 -2.98 10.84
N TYR A 47 -2.44 -3.50 10.31
CA TYR A 47 -2.27 -3.80 8.89
C TYR A 47 -1.19 -4.84 8.67
N GLU A 48 -1.25 -5.48 7.50
CA GLU A 48 -0.18 -6.29 6.95
C GLU A 48 0.20 -5.72 5.58
N ALA A 49 1.49 -5.77 5.25
CA ALA A 49 2.00 -5.35 3.96
C ALA A 49 3.19 -6.23 3.56
N THR A 50 3.14 -6.73 2.34
CA THR A 50 4.23 -7.51 1.74
C THR A 50 4.54 -6.98 0.36
N ILE A 51 5.82 -7.10 -0.01
CA ILE A 51 6.30 -6.83 -1.37
C ILE A 51 7.02 -8.08 -1.82
N THR A 52 6.68 -8.59 -3.01
CA THR A 52 7.43 -9.69 -3.64
C THR A 52 8.09 -9.19 -4.90
N SER A 53 9.37 -9.54 -5.09
CA SER A 53 10.12 -9.20 -6.30
C SER A 53 11.17 -10.26 -6.58
N SER A 54 11.40 -10.60 -7.83
CA SER A 54 12.50 -11.45 -8.26
C SER A 54 13.69 -10.65 -8.78
N LYS A 55 13.53 -9.34 -8.97
CA LYS A 55 14.55 -8.45 -9.52
C LYS A 55 15.10 -7.49 -8.47
N ASP A 56 16.38 -7.20 -8.58
CA ASP A 56 17.07 -6.27 -7.68
C ASP A 56 16.61 -4.81 -7.86
N ASP A 57 16.12 -4.46 -9.04
CA ASP A 57 15.59 -3.12 -9.34
C ASP A 57 14.11 -2.97 -9.03
N PHE A 58 13.48 -4.00 -8.45
CA PHE A 58 12.06 -4.03 -8.09
C PHE A 58 11.08 -3.81 -9.26
N SER A 59 11.49 -3.88 -10.52
CA SER A 59 10.63 -3.59 -11.67
C SER A 59 9.48 -4.59 -11.87
N ASP A 60 9.53 -5.74 -11.18
CA ASP A 60 8.49 -6.77 -11.12
C ASP A 60 7.78 -6.84 -9.77
N ALA A 61 7.95 -5.82 -8.93
CA ALA A 61 7.43 -5.86 -7.56
C ALA A 61 5.91 -5.93 -7.53
N VAL A 62 5.39 -6.82 -6.69
CA VAL A 62 3.98 -6.95 -6.37
C VAL A 62 3.77 -6.54 -4.92
N PHE A 63 2.85 -5.60 -4.71
CA PHE A 63 2.44 -5.10 -3.40
C PHE A 63 1.13 -5.74 -3.02
N ASP A 64 1.05 -6.28 -1.80
CA ASP A 64 -0.16 -6.84 -1.22
C ASP A 64 -0.33 -6.27 0.19
N ILE A 65 -1.43 -5.55 0.41
CA ILE A 65 -1.67 -4.78 1.64
C ILE A 65 -3.08 -5.05 2.13
N SER A 66 -3.21 -5.25 3.43
CA SER A 66 -4.50 -5.38 4.12
C SER A 66 -4.47 -4.56 5.40
N ALA A 67 -5.47 -3.71 5.62
CA ALA A 67 -5.61 -2.91 6.82
C ALA A 67 -6.97 -3.15 7.46
N ASP A 68 -7.00 -3.31 8.79
CA ASP A 68 -8.24 -3.48 9.54
C ASP A 68 -8.92 -2.12 9.75
N ILE A 69 -10.19 -2.00 9.38
CA ILE A 69 -10.97 -0.76 9.57
C ILE A 69 -11.11 -0.43 11.06
N ALA A 70 -11.22 -1.44 11.92
CA ALA A 70 -11.23 -1.24 13.38
C ALA A 70 -9.93 -0.61 13.93
N GLY A 71 -8.84 -0.69 13.16
CA GLY A 71 -7.55 -0.07 13.49
C GLY A 71 -7.40 1.38 13.03
N ILE A 72 -8.46 1.99 12.45
CA ILE A 72 -8.41 3.40 12.04
C ILE A 72 -8.26 4.30 13.27
N ASN A 73 -7.36 5.27 13.16
CA ASN A 73 -7.09 6.21 14.23
C ASN A 73 -6.82 7.60 13.65
N THR A 74 -7.57 8.58 14.12
CA THR A 74 -7.45 9.99 13.75
C THR A 74 -7.19 10.87 14.98
N ASP A 75 -6.75 10.28 16.09
CA ASP A 75 -6.56 10.92 17.39
C ASP A 75 -7.85 11.56 17.96
N ASN A 76 -9.01 11.01 17.57
CA ASN A 76 -10.33 11.40 18.07
C ASN A 76 -11.26 10.17 18.07
N GLU A 77 -11.54 9.63 19.24
CA GLU A 77 -12.33 8.41 19.41
C GLU A 77 -13.75 8.48 18.83
N ASN A 78 -14.41 9.63 18.89
CA ASN A 78 -15.75 9.77 18.34
C ASN A 78 -15.71 9.72 16.81
N ARG A 79 -14.76 10.41 16.21
CA ARG A 79 -14.55 10.36 14.75
C ARG A 79 -14.15 8.96 14.30
N ASP A 80 -13.30 8.27 15.03
CA ASP A 80 -12.90 6.90 14.71
C ASP A 80 -14.09 5.93 14.75
N LYS A 81 -15.02 6.09 15.72
CA LYS A 81 -16.28 5.35 15.77
C LYS A 81 -17.20 5.69 14.60
N ASP A 82 -17.30 6.97 14.24
CA ASP A 82 -18.10 7.40 13.08
C ASP A 82 -17.55 6.81 11.78
N LEU A 83 -16.21 6.82 11.61
CA LEU A 83 -15.58 6.22 10.44
C LEU A 83 -15.84 4.72 10.33
N GLN A 84 -15.96 4.00 11.44
CA GLN A 84 -16.30 2.57 11.45
C GLN A 84 -17.78 2.29 11.20
N SER A 85 -18.65 3.28 11.31
CA SER A 85 -20.11 3.14 11.16
C SER A 85 -20.53 2.82 9.72
N GLU A 86 -21.81 2.43 9.56
CA GLU A 86 -22.43 2.11 8.27
C GLU A 86 -22.37 3.30 7.28
N GLY A 87 -22.45 4.53 7.79
CA GLY A 87 -22.39 5.75 6.99
C GLY A 87 -21.02 5.99 6.33
N PHE A 88 -19.96 5.35 6.85
CA PHE A 88 -18.59 5.43 6.34
C PHE A 88 -18.09 4.05 5.88
N PHE A 89 -17.13 3.46 6.57
CA PHE A 89 -16.51 2.20 6.13
C PHE A 89 -17.38 0.96 6.38
N ASN A 90 -18.36 1.02 7.28
CA ASN A 90 -19.18 -0.11 7.70
C ASN A 90 -18.32 -1.33 8.12
N ALA A 91 -17.50 -1.11 9.15
CA ALA A 91 -16.54 -2.11 9.61
C ALA A 91 -17.17 -3.47 9.98
N ALA A 92 -18.43 -3.47 10.41
CA ALA A 92 -19.14 -4.70 10.76
C ALA A 92 -19.37 -5.61 9.54
N ALA A 93 -19.66 -5.04 8.36
CA ALA A 93 -19.87 -5.78 7.13
C ALA A 93 -18.57 -5.91 6.30
N PHE A 94 -17.70 -4.91 6.38
CA PHE A 94 -16.47 -4.80 5.60
C PHE A 94 -15.28 -4.49 6.52
N PRO A 95 -14.77 -5.49 7.26
CA PRO A 95 -13.78 -5.25 8.31
C PRO A 95 -12.40 -4.85 7.79
N LYS A 96 -12.14 -5.01 6.48
CA LYS A 96 -10.82 -4.76 5.89
C LYS A 96 -10.89 -3.83 4.68
N LEU A 97 -9.84 -3.02 4.56
CA LEU A 97 -9.41 -2.40 3.31
C LEU A 97 -8.28 -3.25 2.75
N THR A 98 -8.29 -3.52 1.44
CA THR A 98 -7.20 -4.26 0.78
C THR A 98 -6.70 -3.52 -0.45
N PHE A 99 -5.42 -3.70 -0.76
CA PHE A 99 -4.81 -3.22 -2.01
C PHE A 99 -3.91 -4.29 -2.58
N LYS A 100 -4.04 -4.53 -3.88
CA LYS A 100 -3.14 -5.41 -4.63
C LYS A 100 -2.69 -4.74 -5.92
N SER A 101 -1.37 -4.67 -6.12
CA SER A 101 -0.82 -4.04 -7.31
C SER A 101 -1.10 -4.86 -8.57
N THR A 102 -1.36 -4.16 -9.67
CA THR A 102 -1.49 -4.71 -11.02
C THR A 102 -0.30 -4.34 -11.89
N SER A 103 0.37 -3.21 -11.59
CA SER A 103 1.63 -2.84 -12.25
C SER A 103 2.51 -2.00 -11.33
N PHE A 104 3.83 -2.14 -11.53
CA PHE A 104 4.85 -1.34 -10.87
C PHE A 104 5.90 -0.97 -11.91
N THR A 105 5.93 0.31 -12.30
CA THR A 105 6.74 0.78 -13.42
C THR A 105 7.72 1.84 -12.97
N LYS A 106 8.99 1.65 -13.31
CA LYS A 106 10.04 2.63 -13.04
C LYS A 106 9.83 3.88 -13.88
N VAL A 107 9.89 5.05 -13.25
CA VAL A 107 9.77 6.36 -13.92
C VAL A 107 11.15 6.97 -14.09
N GLU A 108 11.88 7.19 -13.00
CA GLU A 108 13.20 7.82 -12.98
C GLU A 108 13.92 7.49 -11.68
N GLY A 109 15.22 7.18 -11.75
CA GLY A 109 16.03 6.93 -10.54
C GLY A 109 15.42 5.86 -9.64
N ASN A 110 14.99 6.27 -8.46
CA ASN A 110 14.31 5.43 -7.47
C ASN A 110 12.79 5.70 -7.37
N LYS A 111 12.22 6.41 -8.36
CA LYS A 111 10.79 6.74 -8.44
C LYS A 111 10.06 5.76 -9.35
N TYR A 112 8.90 5.34 -8.90
CA TYR A 112 8.04 4.38 -9.59
C TYR A 112 6.59 4.84 -9.57
N LYS A 113 5.84 4.35 -10.56
CA LYS A 113 4.38 4.42 -10.61
C LYS A 113 3.82 3.06 -10.21
N LEU A 114 2.95 3.05 -9.21
CA LEU A 114 2.25 1.88 -8.71
C LEU A 114 0.77 2.00 -9.10
N VAL A 115 0.27 1.03 -9.85
CA VAL A 115 -1.17 0.90 -10.12
C VAL A 115 -1.65 -0.38 -9.46
N GLY A 116 -2.84 -0.36 -8.91
CA GLY A 116 -3.42 -1.53 -8.30
C GLY A 116 -4.87 -1.31 -7.90
N ASP A 117 -5.52 -2.40 -7.56
CA ASP A 117 -6.91 -2.43 -7.15
C ASP A 117 -7.01 -2.25 -5.64
N ILE A 118 -7.70 -1.20 -5.21
CA ILE A 118 -8.06 -1.00 -3.81
C ILE A 118 -9.52 -1.41 -3.61
N THR A 119 -9.77 -2.16 -2.54
CA THR A 119 -11.13 -2.56 -2.14
C THR A 119 -11.46 -1.93 -0.80
N MET A 120 -12.53 -1.14 -0.77
CA MET A 120 -13.10 -0.53 0.42
C MET A 120 -14.62 -0.67 0.40
N LYS A 121 -15.22 -0.99 1.55
CA LYS A 121 -16.69 -1.10 1.68
C LYS A 121 -17.32 -1.98 0.58
N GLY A 122 -16.64 -3.07 0.19
CA GLY A 122 -17.11 -3.98 -0.87
C GLY A 122 -16.95 -3.48 -2.30
N VAL A 123 -16.42 -2.27 -2.53
CA VAL A 123 -16.19 -1.69 -3.86
C VAL A 123 -14.71 -1.79 -4.20
N THR A 124 -14.39 -2.32 -5.37
CA THR A 124 -13.01 -2.42 -5.89
C THR A 124 -12.84 -1.44 -7.06
N LYS A 125 -11.80 -0.62 -7.00
CA LYS A 125 -11.42 0.29 -8.10
C LYS A 125 -9.91 0.38 -8.25
N PRO A 126 -9.40 0.61 -9.48
CA PRO A 126 -8.00 0.89 -9.69
C PRO A 126 -7.63 2.28 -9.15
N ILE A 127 -6.46 2.37 -8.53
CA ILE A 127 -5.84 3.65 -8.13
C ILE A 127 -4.40 3.68 -8.60
N GLU A 128 -3.90 4.89 -8.82
CA GLU A 128 -2.53 5.16 -9.20
C GLU A 128 -1.81 5.92 -8.08
N MET A 129 -0.61 5.48 -7.75
CA MET A 129 0.21 6.07 -6.69
C MET A 129 1.65 6.25 -7.14
N ASN A 130 2.33 7.23 -6.58
CA ASN A 130 3.76 7.43 -6.73
C ASN A 130 4.51 6.73 -5.60
N VAL A 131 5.58 6.06 -5.93
CA VAL A 131 6.41 5.32 -4.98
C VAL A 131 7.87 5.73 -5.13
N VAL A 132 8.54 5.89 -3.99
CA VAL A 132 9.99 6.03 -3.91
C VAL A 132 10.54 4.82 -3.17
N VAL A 133 11.49 4.11 -3.80
CA VAL A 133 12.18 2.96 -3.21
C VAL A 133 13.60 3.37 -2.84
N ASN A 134 13.98 3.28 -1.58
CA ASN A 134 15.31 3.59 -1.08
C ASN A 134 16.01 2.31 -0.60
N GLY A 135 17.29 2.20 -0.85
CA GLY A 135 18.09 1.02 -0.50
C GLY A 135 18.25 0.05 -1.70
N PRO A 136 18.50 -1.24 -1.47
CA PRO A 136 18.60 -1.90 -0.15
C PRO A 136 19.85 -1.50 0.64
N ILE A 137 19.73 -1.55 1.95
CA ILE A 137 20.85 -1.47 2.88
C ILE A 137 20.99 -2.76 3.70
N ASP A 138 22.17 -3.04 4.23
CA ASP A 138 22.38 -4.12 5.17
C ASP A 138 22.19 -3.61 6.61
N ARG A 139 21.26 -4.23 7.33
CA ARG A 139 21.00 -3.94 8.74
C ARG A 139 21.04 -5.26 9.53
N ARG A 140 22.12 -5.45 10.29
CA ARG A 140 22.35 -6.65 11.13
C ARG A 140 22.21 -7.96 10.35
N GLY A 141 22.77 -8.02 9.15
CA GLY A 141 22.77 -9.20 8.29
C GLY A 141 21.47 -9.43 7.50
N LYS A 142 20.52 -8.49 7.56
CA LYS A 142 19.31 -8.51 6.73
C LYS A 142 19.29 -7.33 5.77
N LYS A 143 18.80 -7.55 4.58
CA LYS A 143 18.54 -6.49 3.61
C LYS A 143 17.24 -5.75 3.98
N VAL A 144 17.30 -4.42 3.96
CA VAL A 144 16.16 -3.55 4.27
C VAL A 144 16.00 -2.52 3.17
N ILE A 145 14.75 -2.27 2.76
CA ILE A 145 14.37 -1.20 1.86
C ILE A 145 13.41 -0.24 2.54
N GLY A 146 13.48 1.03 2.16
CA GLY A 146 12.52 2.06 2.56
C GLY A 146 11.55 2.34 1.41
N ILE A 147 10.26 2.35 1.70
CA ILE A 147 9.19 2.63 0.74
C ILE A 147 8.46 3.88 1.19
N LYS A 148 8.25 4.83 0.26
CA LYS A 148 7.35 5.97 0.45
C LYS A 148 6.31 5.94 -0.65
N VAL A 149 5.04 6.08 -0.28
CA VAL A 149 3.90 6.04 -1.20
C VAL A 149 3.06 7.29 -1.00
N THR A 150 2.69 7.93 -2.10
CA THR A 150 1.72 9.03 -2.13
C THR A 150 0.75 8.83 -3.28
N GLY A 151 -0.51 9.17 -3.06
CA GLY A 151 -1.55 9.08 -4.08
C GLY A 151 -2.82 9.76 -3.60
N THR A 152 -3.76 9.98 -4.50
CA THR A 152 -5.06 10.58 -4.17
C THR A 152 -6.16 9.79 -4.85
N PHE A 153 -7.26 9.58 -4.13
CA PHE A 153 -8.49 8.96 -4.66
C PHE A 153 -9.72 9.63 -4.06
N LYS A 154 -10.89 9.41 -4.67
CA LYS A 154 -12.17 9.90 -4.15
C LYS A 154 -12.80 8.85 -3.23
N ARG A 155 -13.03 9.20 -1.94
CA ARG A 155 -13.71 8.32 -0.98
C ARG A 155 -15.13 7.97 -1.40
N THR A 156 -15.80 8.91 -2.07
CA THR A 156 -17.17 8.74 -2.55
C THR A 156 -17.30 7.72 -3.67
N ASP A 157 -16.23 7.46 -4.40
CA ASP A 157 -16.17 6.38 -5.40
C ASP A 157 -16.36 4.99 -4.80
N PHE A 158 -16.11 4.85 -3.50
CA PHE A 158 -16.26 3.62 -2.72
C PHE A 158 -17.47 3.67 -1.77
N GLY A 159 -18.29 4.71 -1.85
CA GLY A 159 -19.42 4.89 -0.95
C GLY A 159 -19.03 5.16 0.51
N VAL A 160 -17.82 5.67 0.75
CA VAL A 160 -17.35 6.05 2.10
C VAL A 160 -17.78 7.48 2.41
N GLY A 161 -18.78 7.61 3.28
CA GLY A 161 -19.42 8.89 3.61
C GLY A 161 -20.31 9.42 2.48
N LYS A 162 -20.96 10.54 2.72
CA LYS A 162 -21.85 11.19 1.75
C LYS A 162 -21.06 12.02 0.74
N PRO A 163 -21.54 12.15 -0.51
CA PRO A 163 -21.05 13.15 -1.45
C PRO A 163 -21.21 14.58 -0.93
N GLY A 164 -20.37 15.49 -1.42
CA GLY A 164 -20.42 16.92 -1.06
C GLY A 164 -19.19 17.32 -0.26
N GLY A 165 -18.26 18.02 -0.93
CA GLY A 165 -16.94 18.36 -0.40
C GLY A 165 -16.86 19.54 0.57
N ALA A 166 -18.00 20.23 0.87
CA ALA A 166 -17.96 21.45 1.67
C ALA A 166 -17.50 21.24 3.12
N MET A 167 -17.94 20.15 3.75
CA MET A 167 -17.56 19.83 5.14
C MET A 167 -16.31 18.95 5.18
N VAL A 168 -16.23 17.94 4.31
CA VAL A 168 -15.12 16.99 4.21
C VAL A 168 -14.87 16.73 2.74
N SER A 169 -13.66 16.95 2.25
CA SER A 169 -13.31 16.75 0.84
C SER A 169 -13.66 15.35 0.37
N GLU A 170 -13.94 15.21 -0.91
CA GLU A 170 -14.09 13.89 -1.51
C GLU A 170 -12.73 13.24 -1.76
N ASP A 171 -11.72 14.04 -2.03
CA ASP A 171 -10.36 13.58 -2.25
C ASP A 171 -9.68 13.24 -0.92
N VAL A 172 -9.08 12.07 -0.88
CA VAL A 172 -8.27 11.57 0.22
C VAL A 172 -6.86 11.35 -0.30
N THR A 173 -5.88 11.92 0.37
CA THR A 173 -4.46 11.71 0.07
C THR A 173 -3.93 10.54 0.90
N ILE A 174 -3.36 9.54 0.23
CA ILE A 174 -2.59 8.46 0.86
C ILE A 174 -1.18 8.96 1.14
N ILE A 175 -0.70 8.76 2.37
CA ILE A 175 0.66 9.07 2.82
C ILE A 175 1.16 7.85 3.59
N ALA A 176 1.80 6.93 2.90
CA ALA A 176 2.36 5.76 3.55
C ALA A 176 3.88 5.74 3.42
N ASN A 177 4.53 5.28 4.46
CA ASN A 177 5.96 5.02 4.46
C ASN A 177 6.27 3.81 5.34
N GLY A 178 7.37 3.12 5.04
CA GLY A 178 7.77 1.99 5.85
C GLY A 178 9.08 1.37 5.41
N GLU A 179 9.69 0.67 6.35
CA GLU A 179 10.81 -0.22 6.08
C GLU A 179 10.29 -1.64 5.85
N PHE A 180 10.89 -2.32 4.90
CA PHE A 180 10.60 -3.70 4.58
C PHE A 180 11.87 -4.53 4.66
N VAL A 181 11.78 -5.64 5.36
CA VAL A 181 12.90 -6.55 5.61
C VAL A 181 12.76 -7.76 4.69
N LYS A 182 13.85 -8.10 4.02
CA LYS A 182 13.93 -9.31 3.20
C LYS A 182 13.84 -10.56 4.06
N GLY A 183 12.90 -11.44 3.70
CA GLY A 183 12.72 -12.75 4.34
C GLY A 183 13.83 -13.73 4.01
#